data_b56ea63a6b28745609b1399371046ccc
#
_entry.id   b56ea63a6b28745609b1399371046ccc
#
_cell.length_a   1.000
_cell.length_b   1.000
_cell.length_c   1.000
_cell.angle_alpha   90.00
_cell.angle_beta   90.00
_cell.angle_gamma   90.00
#
_symmetry.space_group_name_H-M   'P 1'
#
loop_
_entity.id
_entity.type
_entity.pdbx_description
1 polymer ?
#
loop_
_entity_poly.entity_id
_entity_poly.type
_entity_poly.pdbx_seq_one_letter_code
_entity_poly.pdbx_strand_id
1 'polypeptide(L)'
;MRRIFFLLVAGVLFWAGCDQATTEETGGIVTLTGQVLDTETNDPIVGALVQLQPQGLITETDSVGRYRFEVTIDSTMELTVSATKTGYSSASLPVLAVPDRTIEVPVLRLTRTATEEPVSGEAANILLLSQSDQAIGVRESGSKETAELVFQVSDSMGRPVVLDHAVRVRFRFGVQPGGGEYLFPEEAQTDNSGRVRVHVASGTKAGVVQVVAEADVNGRTIRSQPVSLAIHGGLPDQNFFTLAPAQYNFPGWVAYGLENTISVIVGDQYGNPVRPGTAVYFTTTHGVITGSVLTGANGQGSVTLYSANPLPPDGIAIITATTA
;
A
#
# COMPACT_ATOMS: atom_id res chain seq x y z
N MET A 1 31.57 60.34 -40.78
CA MET A 1 31.11 60.82 -39.46
C MET A 1 29.61 60.73 -39.37
N ARG A 2 29.07 59.68 -38.71
CA ARG A 2 27.63 59.59 -38.36
C ARG A 2 27.54 58.76 -37.08
N ARG A 3 27.30 59.44 -35.96
CA ARG A 3 27.10 58.87 -34.63
C ARG A 3 25.67 58.35 -34.58
N ILE A 4 25.49 57.05 -34.27
CA ILE A 4 24.22 56.45 -33.94
C ILE A 4 24.14 56.30 -32.43
N PHE A 5 23.13 56.95 -31.84
CA PHE A 5 22.78 56.87 -30.42
C PHE A 5 21.92 55.63 -30.21
N PHE A 6 22.33 54.71 -29.34
CA PHE A 6 21.48 53.61 -28.86
C PHE A 6 20.83 54.05 -27.56
N LEU A 7 19.52 54.11 -27.59
CA LEU A 7 18.69 54.37 -26.42
C LEU A 7 18.40 53.03 -25.73
N LEU A 8 18.91 52.89 -24.49
CA LEU A 8 18.69 51.70 -23.65
C LEU A 8 17.41 51.94 -22.85
N VAL A 9 16.31 51.24 -23.18
CA VAL A 9 15.07 51.22 -22.40
C VAL A 9 15.21 50.10 -21.37
N ALA A 10 15.37 50.48 -20.09
CA ALA A 10 15.33 49.54 -18.97
C ALA A 10 13.87 49.18 -18.67
N GLY A 11 13.45 48.01 -19.07
CA GLY A 11 12.18 47.41 -18.65
C GLY A 11 12.29 46.83 -17.25
N VAL A 12 11.62 47.44 -16.29
CA VAL A 12 11.44 46.88 -14.94
C VAL A 12 10.38 45.81 -15.01
N LEU A 13 10.81 44.55 -14.95
CA LEU A 13 9.89 43.40 -14.75
C LEU A 13 9.58 43.31 -13.26
N PHE A 14 8.34 43.68 -12.89
CA PHE A 14 7.78 43.32 -11.61
C PHE A 14 7.48 41.81 -11.62
N TRP A 15 8.26 41.05 -10.88
CA TRP A 15 7.90 39.70 -10.49
C TRP A 15 6.91 39.81 -9.33
N ALA A 16 5.62 39.59 -9.63
CA ALA A 16 4.64 39.26 -8.62
C ALA A 16 4.92 37.82 -8.18
N GLY A 17 5.65 37.65 -7.09
CA GLY A 17 5.74 36.39 -6.39
C GLY A 17 4.37 36.05 -5.83
N CYS A 18 3.71 35.04 -6.41
CA CYS A 18 2.67 34.33 -5.69
C CYS A 18 3.35 33.57 -4.56
N ASP A 19 3.27 34.09 -3.35
CA ASP A 19 3.41 33.31 -2.14
C ASP A 19 2.32 32.26 -2.17
N GLN A 20 2.66 31.04 -2.58
CA GLN A 20 1.89 29.87 -2.22
C GLN A 20 2.10 29.69 -0.72
N ALA A 21 1.16 30.21 0.06
CA ALA A 21 1.00 29.78 1.43
C ALA A 21 0.79 28.26 1.40
N THR A 22 1.84 27.51 1.70
CA THR A 22 1.69 26.12 2.13
C THR A 22 0.93 26.18 3.44
N THR A 23 -0.39 26.01 3.35
CA THR A 23 -1.21 25.72 4.51
C THR A 23 -0.72 24.36 4.97
N GLU A 24 0.08 24.31 6.05
CA GLU A 24 0.21 23.10 6.83
C GLU A 24 -1.21 22.78 7.28
N GLU A 25 -1.81 21.72 6.72
CA GLU A 25 -3.04 21.16 7.21
C GLU A 25 -2.73 20.57 8.59
N THR A 26 -2.83 21.43 9.61
CA THR A 26 -2.85 20.99 11.00
C THR A 26 -4.17 20.27 11.19
N GLY A 27 -4.11 18.96 11.41
CA GLY A 27 -5.29 18.13 11.64
C GLY A 27 -6.18 18.73 12.71
N GLY A 28 -7.49 18.80 12.42
CA GLY A 28 -8.49 19.33 13.34
C GLY A 28 -9.01 18.27 14.30
N ILE A 29 -9.41 18.70 15.51
CA ILE A 29 -9.98 17.80 16.52
C ILE A 29 -11.47 17.62 16.24
N VAL A 30 -11.90 16.37 16.07
CA VAL A 30 -13.32 15.99 16.00
C VAL A 30 -13.74 15.39 17.31
N THR A 31 -14.83 15.89 17.88
CA THR A 31 -15.51 15.29 19.02
C THR A 31 -16.76 14.54 18.55
N LEU A 32 -16.81 13.23 18.78
CA LEU A 32 -18.00 12.43 18.52
C LEU A 32 -18.66 12.09 19.87
N THR A 33 -19.95 12.34 19.95
CA THR A 33 -20.77 11.99 21.12
C THR A 33 -21.99 11.21 20.65
N GLY A 34 -22.42 10.23 21.44
CA GLY A 34 -23.58 9.43 21.12
C GLY A 34 -24.12 8.68 22.31
N GLN A 35 -25.13 7.85 22.07
CA GLN A 35 -25.79 7.05 23.10
C GLN A 35 -26.10 5.65 22.59
N VAL A 36 -26.04 4.66 23.46
CA VAL A 36 -26.41 3.27 23.20
C VAL A 36 -27.63 2.91 24.03
N LEU A 37 -28.68 2.46 23.35
CA LEU A 37 -29.96 2.09 23.96
C LEU A 37 -30.37 0.66 23.59
N ASP A 38 -31.10 0.02 24.48
CA ASP A 38 -31.83 -1.22 24.22
C ASP A 38 -32.96 -0.95 23.21
N THR A 39 -33.07 -1.79 22.19
CA THR A 39 -34.07 -1.63 21.10
C THR A 39 -35.51 -1.79 21.59
N GLU A 40 -35.74 -2.67 22.59
CA GLU A 40 -37.08 -3.05 23.06
C GLU A 40 -37.56 -2.15 24.19
N THR A 41 -36.67 -1.90 25.17
CA THR A 41 -37.04 -1.15 26.38
C THR A 41 -36.73 0.34 26.27
N ASN A 42 -35.86 0.73 25.33
CA ASN A 42 -35.32 2.08 25.18
C ASN A 42 -34.47 2.54 26.39
N ASP A 43 -34.08 1.59 27.25
CA ASP A 43 -33.21 1.88 28.39
C ASP A 43 -31.76 2.08 27.96
N PRO A 44 -30.98 2.90 28.68
CA PRO A 44 -29.55 3.07 28.40
C PRO A 44 -28.76 1.80 28.71
N ILE A 45 -27.91 1.40 27.79
CA ILE A 45 -27.00 0.27 28.01
C ILE A 45 -25.70 0.78 28.60
N VAL A 46 -25.49 0.49 29.89
CA VAL A 46 -24.30 0.89 30.65
C VAL A 46 -23.15 -0.07 30.40
N GLY A 47 -21.93 0.46 30.27
CA GLY A 47 -20.71 -0.33 30.04
C GLY A 47 -20.76 -1.10 28.72
N ALA A 48 -21.47 -0.59 27.70
CA ALA A 48 -21.32 -1.09 26.34
C ALA A 48 -19.97 -0.59 25.79
N LEU A 49 -19.22 -1.49 25.18
CA LEU A 49 -17.97 -1.15 24.51
C LEU A 49 -18.28 -0.50 23.17
N VAL A 50 -17.81 0.72 22.99
CA VAL A 50 -17.96 1.48 21.74
C VAL A 50 -16.59 1.66 21.11
N GLN A 51 -16.50 1.29 19.82
CA GLN A 51 -15.27 1.36 19.05
C GLN A 51 -15.41 2.32 17.87
N LEU A 52 -14.38 3.12 17.64
CA LEU A 52 -14.26 4.03 16.50
C LEU A 52 -13.20 3.50 15.52
N GLN A 53 -13.61 3.22 14.29
CA GLN A 53 -12.71 2.77 13.22
C GLN A 53 -12.59 3.83 12.12
N PRO A 54 -11.44 3.92 11.43
CA PRO A 54 -10.27 3.04 11.48
C PRO A 54 -9.28 3.31 12.66
N GLN A 55 -9.51 4.32 13.49
CA GLN A 55 -8.57 4.75 14.55
C GLN A 55 -8.37 3.70 15.67
N GLY A 56 -9.24 2.72 15.77
CA GLY A 56 -9.14 1.67 16.80
C GLY A 56 -9.38 2.15 18.22
N LEU A 57 -9.96 3.35 18.41
CA LEU A 57 -10.27 3.89 19.73
C LEU A 57 -11.45 3.15 20.33
N ILE A 58 -11.36 2.86 21.64
CA ILE A 58 -12.42 2.17 22.39
C ILE A 58 -12.76 2.99 23.63
N THR A 59 -14.05 3.07 23.93
CA THR A 59 -14.59 3.66 25.16
C THR A 59 -15.77 2.84 25.65
N GLU A 60 -16.16 3.03 26.90
CA GLU A 60 -17.37 2.42 27.46
C GLU A 60 -18.46 3.46 27.63
N THR A 61 -19.72 3.04 27.55
CA THR A 61 -20.86 3.89 27.84
C THR A 61 -20.99 4.11 29.35
N ASP A 62 -21.35 5.35 29.73
CA ASP A 62 -21.59 5.78 31.10
C ASP A 62 -22.93 5.27 31.66
N SER A 63 -23.30 5.72 32.89
CA SER A 63 -24.54 5.33 33.56
C SER A 63 -25.84 5.71 32.85
N VAL A 64 -25.77 6.59 31.84
CA VAL A 64 -26.91 6.98 31.01
C VAL A 64 -26.72 6.52 29.55
N GLY A 65 -25.83 5.57 29.32
CA GLY A 65 -25.57 4.99 28.00
C GLY A 65 -24.82 5.89 27.02
N ARG A 66 -24.20 6.99 27.48
CA ARG A 66 -23.49 7.93 26.60
C ARG A 66 -22.03 7.57 26.48
N TYR A 67 -21.47 7.90 25.31
CA TYR A 67 -20.04 7.77 25.01
C TYR A 67 -19.51 9.02 24.32
N ARG A 68 -18.18 9.19 24.34
CA ARG A 68 -17.47 10.30 23.69
C ARG A 68 -16.12 9.82 23.16
N PHE A 69 -15.78 10.28 21.95
CA PHE A 69 -14.45 10.20 21.36
C PHE A 69 -13.93 11.59 21.03
N GLU A 70 -12.62 11.75 21.15
CA GLU A 70 -11.87 12.87 20.58
C GLU A 70 -10.80 12.29 19.66
N VAL A 71 -10.78 12.71 18.40
CA VAL A 71 -9.87 12.20 17.37
C VAL A 71 -9.37 13.35 16.52
N THR A 72 -8.09 13.35 16.18
CA THR A 72 -7.50 14.30 15.23
C THR A 72 -7.54 13.70 13.84
N ILE A 73 -8.09 14.45 12.88
CA ILE A 73 -8.14 14.08 11.45
C ILE A 73 -7.65 15.23 10.60
N ASP A 74 -6.94 14.93 9.52
CA ASP A 74 -6.37 15.94 8.63
C ASP A 74 -7.37 16.44 7.58
N SER A 75 -8.36 15.63 7.25
CA SER A 75 -9.41 15.95 6.25
C SER A 75 -10.73 15.27 6.62
N THR A 76 -11.81 15.72 5.98
CA THR A 76 -13.12 15.07 6.11
C THR A 76 -13.04 13.62 5.68
N MET A 77 -13.45 12.69 6.57
CA MET A 77 -13.43 11.26 6.33
C MET A 77 -14.63 10.56 6.95
N GLU A 78 -14.94 9.37 6.43
CA GLU A 78 -15.95 8.50 7.02
C GLU A 78 -15.31 7.65 8.13
N LEU A 79 -15.93 7.68 9.30
CA LEU A 79 -15.61 6.87 10.45
C LEU A 79 -16.76 5.89 10.70
N THR A 80 -16.47 4.73 11.28
CA THR A 80 -17.50 3.79 11.72
C THR A 80 -17.49 3.70 13.23
N VAL A 81 -18.64 3.99 13.83
CA VAL A 81 -18.87 3.77 15.27
C VAL A 81 -19.63 2.47 15.44
N SER A 82 -19.08 1.53 16.20
CA SER A 82 -19.72 0.26 16.53
C SER A 82 -19.86 0.11 18.04
N ALA A 83 -20.99 -0.46 18.49
CA ALA A 83 -21.23 -0.75 19.88
C ALA A 83 -21.53 -2.23 20.09
N THR A 84 -21.02 -2.78 21.21
CA THR A 84 -21.23 -4.17 21.61
C THR A 84 -21.45 -4.28 23.11
N LYS A 85 -22.25 -5.25 23.52
CA LYS A 85 -22.45 -5.62 24.93
C LYS A 85 -22.79 -7.11 25.01
N THR A 86 -22.25 -7.80 25.98
CA THR A 86 -22.57 -9.21 26.24
C THR A 86 -24.07 -9.38 26.41
N GLY A 87 -24.68 -10.32 25.71
CA GLY A 87 -26.13 -10.56 25.70
C GLY A 87 -26.93 -9.65 24.75
N TYR A 88 -26.23 -8.88 23.89
CA TYR A 88 -26.85 -8.05 22.85
C TYR A 88 -26.21 -8.30 21.49
N SER A 89 -26.97 -8.06 20.41
CA SER A 89 -26.45 -7.97 19.07
C SER A 89 -25.63 -6.68 18.92
N SER A 90 -24.55 -6.71 18.14
CA SER A 90 -23.76 -5.51 17.83
C SER A 90 -24.52 -4.57 16.88
N ALA A 91 -24.25 -3.26 16.97
CA ALA A 91 -24.71 -2.27 16.03
C ALA A 91 -23.55 -1.39 15.56
N SER A 92 -23.59 -0.94 14.31
CA SER A 92 -22.59 -0.04 13.74
C SER A 92 -23.24 1.00 12.83
N LEU A 93 -22.67 2.20 12.82
CA LEU A 93 -23.11 3.30 11.97
C LEU A 93 -21.89 4.01 11.36
N PRO A 94 -21.92 4.34 10.05
CA PRO A 94 -20.97 5.24 9.46
C PRO A 94 -21.29 6.68 9.86
N VAL A 95 -20.24 7.47 10.11
CA VAL A 95 -20.33 8.89 10.52
C VAL A 95 -19.33 9.69 9.72
N LEU A 96 -19.78 10.74 9.04
CA LEU A 96 -18.89 11.66 8.33
C LEU A 96 -18.24 12.61 9.34
N ALA A 97 -16.94 12.45 9.55
CA ALA A 97 -16.16 13.29 10.43
C ALA A 97 -15.60 14.50 9.66
N VAL A 98 -15.79 15.68 10.22
CA VAL A 98 -15.28 16.95 9.67
C VAL A 98 -14.38 17.58 10.71
N PRO A 99 -13.13 18.00 10.36
CA PRO A 99 -12.21 18.63 11.29
C PRO A 99 -12.84 19.80 12.07
N ASP A 100 -12.47 19.96 13.32
CA ASP A 100 -12.90 21.02 14.24
C ASP A 100 -14.43 21.09 14.47
N ARG A 101 -15.09 19.92 14.41
CA ARG A 101 -16.53 19.81 14.63
C ARG A 101 -16.87 18.84 15.76
N THR A 102 -17.92 19.17 16.48
CA THR A 102 -18.61 18.21 17.37
C THR A 102 -19.75 17.58 16.58
N ILE A 103 -19.78 16.26 16.57
CA ILE A 103 -20.75 15.46 15.81
C ILE A 103 -21.55 14.62 16.81
N GLU A 104 -22.84 14.76 16.76
CA GLU A 104 -23.76 13.89 17.50
C GLU A 104 -24.05 12.67 16.62
N VAL A 105 -23.56 11.52 17.06
CA VAL A 105 -23.77 10.22 16.39
C VAL A 105 -25.22 9.78 16.66
N PRO A 106 -25.96 9.32 15.65
CA PRO A 106 -27.29 8.74 15.87
C PRO A 106 -27.25 7.62 16.92
N VAL A 107 -28.32 7.47 17.67
CA VAL A 107 -28.41 6.47 18.75
C VAL A 107 -28.15 5.06 18.19
N LEU A 108 -27.18 4.37 18.77
CA LEU A 108 -26.92 2.97 18.51
C LEU A 108 -27.90 2.11 19.32
N ARG A 109 -28.66 1.27 18.64
CA ARG A 109 -29.65 0.40 19.26
C ARG A 109 -29.18 -1.04 19.24
N LEU A 110 -29.05 -1.66 20.41
CA LEU A 110 -28.70 -3.06 20.53
C LEU A 110 -29.95 -3.86 20.94
N THR A 111 -30.17 -4.98 20.27
CA THR A 111 -31.27 -5.91 20.58
C THR A 111 -30.75 -7.02 21.48
N ARG A 112 -31.48 -7.35 22.54
CA ARG A 112 -31.15 -8.51 23.40
C ARG A 112 -31.17 -9.79 22.56
N THR A 113 -30.12 -10.56 22.66
CA THR A 113 -30.08 -11.89 22.10
C THR A 113 -30.61 -12.87 23.13
N ALA A 114 -31.66 -13.62 22.79
CA ALA A 114 -32.27 -14.62 23.65
C ALA A 114 -31.36 -15.86 23.88
N THR A 115 -30.25 -15.92 23.19
CA THR A 115 -29.21 -16.95 23.34
C THR A 115 -27.96 -16.27 23.81
N GLU A 116 -27.46 -16.63 25.00
CA GLU A 116 -26.09 -16.29 25.38
C GLU A 116 -25.20 -16.77 24.23
N GLU A 117 -24.69 -15.87 23.39
CA GLU A 117 -23.59 -16.23 22.50
C GLU A 117 -22.50 -16.80 23.40
N PRO A 118 -22.02 -18.02 23.15
CA PRO A 118 -21.02 -18.63 24.02
C PRO A 118 -19.82 -17.67 24.05
N VAL A 119 -19.60 -17.05 25.23
CA VAL A 119 -18.50 -16.12 25.46
C VAL A 119 -17.23 -16.76 24.95
N SER A 120 -16.51 -16.11 24.02
CA SER A 120 -15.24 -16.65 23.55
C SER A 120 -14.29 -16.80 24.74
N GLY A 121 -13.51 -17.85 24.75
CA GLY A 121 -12.41 -18.02 25.70
C GLY A 121 -11.24 -17.09 25.37
N GLU A 122 -10.16 -17.30 26.11
CA GLU A 122 -8.90 -16.61 25.86
C GLU A 122 -8.36 -16.90 24.44
N ALA A 123 -7.67 -15.94 23.86
CA ALA A 123 -7.05 -16.08 22.55
C ALA A 123 -6.04 -17.24 22.52
N ALA A 124 -6.16 -18.09 21.52
CA ALA A 124 -5.32 -19.27 21.34
C ALA A 124 -4.68 -19.36 19.96
N ASN A 125 -5.30 -18.77 18.94
CA ASN A 125 -4.86 -18.85 17.56
C ASN A 125 -4.96 -17.50 16.86
N ILE A 126 -4.04 -17.28 15.90
CA ILE A 126 -4.07 -16.13 14.98
C ILE A 126 -3.97 -16.70 13.56
N LEU A 127 -4.95 -16.41 12.71
CA LEU A 127 -5.03 -16.87 11.33
C LEU A 127 -5.19 -15.70 10.39
N LEU A 128 -4.58 -15.76 9.20
CA LEU A 128 -4.86 -14.82 8.12
C LEU A 128 -6.30 -15.05 7.64
N LEU A 129 -7.12 -14.00 7.68
CA LEU A 129 -8.48 -14.02 7.17
C LEU A 129 -8.54 -13.56 5.70
N SER A 130 -7.84 -12.47 5.39
CA SER A 130 -7.77 -11.93 4.02
C SER A 130 -6.49 -11.16 3.78
N GLN A 131 -6.11 -11.08 2.51
CA GLN A 131 -5.00 -10.30 1.98
C GLN A 131 -5.50 -9.56 0.75
N SER A 132 -5.36 -8.23 0.71
CA SER A 132 -5.90 -7.42 -0.40
C SER A 132 -5.15 -7.67 -1.71
N ASP A 133 -3.84 -7.92 -1.63
CA ASP A 133 -2.97 -8.10 -2.79
C ASP A 133 -1.86 -9.11 -2.46
N GLN A 134 -1.51 -9.94 -3.43
CA GLN A 134 -0.38 -10.88 -3.30
C GLN A 134 0.95 -10.25 -3.73
N ALA A 135 0.89 -9.12 -4.44
CA ALA A 135 2.05 -8.38 -4.90
C ALA A 135 1.75 -6.88 -4.96
N ILE A 136 2.75 -6.07 -4.57
CA ILE A 136 2.73 -4.60 -4.65
C ILE A 136 3.99 -4.11 -5.36
N GLY A 137 3.99 -2.86 -5.82
CA GLY A 137 5.19 -2.24 -6.40
C GLY A 137 6.10 -1.66 -5.35
N VAL A 138 7.36 -1.45 -5.68
CA VAL A 138 8.26 -0.61 -4.88
C VAL A 138 7.71 0.82 -4.81
N ARG A 139 8.19 1.61 -3.85
CA ARG A 139 7.80 3.02 -3.71
C ARG A 139 7.99 3.78 -5.02
N GLU A 140 7.05 4.68 -5.34
CA GLU A 140 7.06 5.50 -6.56
C GLU A 140 7.13 4.67 -7.85
N SER A 141 6.57 3.45 -7.81
CA SER A 141 6.57 2.53 -8.95
C SER A 141 5.47 2.82 -9.98
N GLY A 142 4.54 3.74 -9.66
CA GLY A 142 3.32 3.93 -10.43
C GLY A 142 2.29 2.80 -10.25
N SER A 143 2.55 1.84 -9.35
CA SER A 143 1.67 0.73 -8.98
C SER A 143 1.19 0.91 -7.53
N LYS A 144 0.30 0.02 -7.09
CA LYS A 144 -0.12 -0.02 -5.68
C LYS A 144 1.09 -0.38 -4.80
N GLU A 145 1.37 0.44 -3.79
CA GLU A 145 2.55 0.35 -2.92
C GLU A 145 2.22 -0.21 -1.53
N THR A 146 0.93 -0.45 -1.26
CA THR A 146 0.46 -0.95 0.03
C THR A 146 -0.48 -2.13 -0.15
N ALA A 147 -0.44 -3.07 0.81
CA ALA A 147 -1.40 -4.17 0.90
C ALA A 147 -1.97 -4.25 2.32
N GLU A 148 -3.25 -4.57 2.44
CA GLU A 148 -3.90 -4.82 3.73
C GLU A 148 -3.90 -6.32 4.03
N LEU A 149 -3.53 -6.67 5.26
CA LEU A 149 -3.68 -8.01 5.82
C LEU A 149 -4.67 -7.94 6.98
N VAL A 150 -5.67 -8.81 6.98
CA VAL A 150 -6.64 -8.96 8.06
C VAL A 150 -6.42 -10.29 8.74
N PHE A 151 -6.15 -10.27 10.03
CA PHE A 151 -6.01 -11.47 10.84
C PHE A 151 -7.23 -11.67 11.73
N GLN A 152 -7.55 -12.92 11.98
CA GLN A 152 -8.59 -13.36 12.91
C GLN A 152 -7.91 -13.99 14.11
N VAL A 153 -8.23 -13.49 15.29
CA VAL A 153 -7.84 -14.09 16.55
C VAL A 153 -9.02 -14.88 17.11
N SER A 154 -8.77 -16.12 17.51
CA SER A 154 -9.79 -17.03 18.02
C SER A 154 -9.31 -17.77 19.28
N ASP A 155 -10.26 -18.26 20.06
CA ASP A 155 -10.00 -19.14 21.20
C ASP A 155 -9.62 -20.57 20.76
N SER A 156 -9.40 -21.45 21.74
CA SER A 156 -9.04 -22.85 21.49
C SER A 156 -10.13 -23.67 20.81
N MET A 157 -11.38 -23.20 20.80
CA MET A 157 -12.51 -23.82 20.11
C MET A 157 -12.76 -23.21 18.72
N GLY A 158 -11.92 -22.26 18.29
CA GLY A 158 -12.04 -21.59 16.99
C GLY A 158 -13.04 -20.43 16.96
N ARG A 159 -13.60 -20.03 18.10
CA ARG A 159 -14.53 -18.89 18.18
C ARG A 159 -13.74 -17.59 18.18
N PRO A 160 -14.14 -16.58 17.39
CA PRO A 160 -13.53 -15.27 17.41
C PRO A 160 -13.54 -14.67 18.81
N VAL A 161 -12.43 -14.06 19.24
CA VAL A 161 -12.41 -13.35 20.53
C VAL A 161 -13.29 -12.11 20.42
N VAL A 162 -14.06 -11.86 21.47
CA VAL A 162 -14.90 -10.66 21.62
C VAL A 162 -14.16 -9.57 22.38
N LEU A 163 -14.70 -8.35 22.45
CA LEU A 163 -14.03 -7.21 23.09
C LEU A 163 -13.66 -7.44 24.56
N ASP A 164 -14.47 -8.24 25.31
CA ASP A 164 -14.16 -8.60 26.71
C ASP A 164 -12.85 -9.40 26.84
N HIS A 165 -12.45 -10.07 25.76
CA HIS A 165 -11.20 -10.83 25.62
C HIS A 165 -10.32 -10.28 24.51
N ALA A 166 -10.43 -8.97 24.21
CA ALA A 166 -9.64 -8.33 23.19
C ALA A 166 -8.15 -8.42 23.52
N VAL A 167 -7.35 -8.78 22.53
CA VAL A 167 -5.90 -8.89 22.66
C VAL A 167 -5.18 -7.88 21.81
N ARG A 168 -4.06 -7.39 22.30
CA ARG A 168 -3.15 -6.56 21.51
C ARG A 168 -2.28 -7.47 20.65
N VAL A 169 -2.35 -7.29 19.36
CA VAL A 169 -1.57 -8.02 18.36
C VAL A 169 -0.46 -7.10 17.87
N ARG A 170 0.77 -7.59 17.90
CA ARG A 170 1.95 -6.95 17.33
C ARG A 170 2.27 -7.57 15.99
N PHE A 171 2.61 -6.72 15.02
CA PHE A 171 3.02 -7.15 13.70
C PHE A 171 4.53 -6.94 13.51
N ARG A 172 5.18 -7.89 12.89
CA ARG A 172 6.60 -7.78 12.58
C ARG A 172 6.93 -8.46 11.25
N PHE A 173 8.02 -8.03 10.66
CA PHE A 173 8.58 -8.74 9.53
C PHE A 173 9.33 -10.00 10.00
N GLY A 174 9.05 -11.13 9.35
CA GLY A 174 9.89 -12.33 9.43
C GLY A 174 11.04 -12.24 8.43
N VAL A 175 10.74 -11.81 7.20
CA VAL A 175 11.69 -11.54 6.12
C VAL A 175 11.32 -10.23 5.46
N GLN A 176 12.32 -9.45 5.05
CA GLN A 176 12.14 -8.20 4.30
C GLN A 176 13.36 -7.90 3.41
N PRO A 177 13.20 -7.23 2.25
CA PRO A 177 14.30 -6.84 1.37
C PRO A 177 15.23 -5.77 1.97
N GLY A 178 14.77 -5.01 2.95
CA GLY A 178 15.54 -3.95 3.61
C GLY A 178 15.66 -2.68 2.77
N GLY A 179 14.58 -2.31 2.09
CA GLY A 179 14.43 -1.09 1.30
C GLY A 179 13.63 0.02 2.01
N GLY A 180 13.34 -0.13 3.31
CA GLY A 180 12.53 0.80 4.07
C GLY A 180 11.04 0.46 4.06
N GLU A 181 10.71 -0.83 3.96
CA GLU A 181 9.36 -1.37 4.16
C GLU A 181 8.93 -1.10 5.60
N TYR A 182 7.64 -0.88 5.81
CA TYR A 182 7.10 -0.72 7.16
C TYR A 182 5.69 -1.29 7.28
N LEU A 183 5.30 -1.54 8.53
CA LEU A 183 3.97 -2.01 8.91
C LEU A 183 3.23 -0.88 9.61
N PHE A 184 1.94 -0.72 9.32
CA PHE A 184 1.11 0.28 9.98
C PHE A 184 -0.32 -0.25 10.20
N PRO A 185 -0.82 -0.20 11.43
CA PRO A 185 -0.07 0.05 12.67
C PRO A 185 0.87 -1.12 13.00
N GLU A 186 1.93 -0.90 13.78
CA GLU A 186 2.80 -1.97 14.26
C GLU A 186 2.13 -2.84 15.34
N GLU A 187 1.15 -2.27 16.05
CA GLU A 187 0.32 -2.94 17.04
C GLU A 187 -1.13 -2.48 16.89
N ALA A 188 -2.06 -3.41 17.04
CA ALA A 188 -3.49 -3.10 17.08
C ALA A 188 -4.22 -4.05 18.03
N GLN A 189 -5.35 -3.59 18.57
CA GLN A 189 -6.24 -4.41 19.37
C GLN A 189 -7.30 -5.05 18.49
N THR A 190 -7.67 -6.29 18.80
CA THR A 190 -8.76 -6.99 18.10
C THR A 190 -10.09 -6.25 18.28
N ASP A 191 -10.90 -6.25 17.22
CA ASP A 191 -12.27 -5.75 17.27
C ASP A 191 -13.23 -6.77 17.93
N ASN A 192 -14.52 -6.41 17.98
CA ASN A 192 -15.57 -7.27 18.54
C ASN A 192 -15.81 -8.59 17.77
N SER A 193 -15.20 -8.73 16.61
CA SER A 193 -15.22 -9.95 15.80
C SER A 193 -13.88 -10.70 15.86
N GLY A 194 -12.99 -10.31 16.78
CA GLY A 194 -11.65 -10.86 16.90
C GLY A 194 -10.71 -10.54 15.75
N ARG A 195 -11.03 -9.53 14.93
CA ARG A 195 -10.23 -9.15 13.76
C ARG A 195 -9.25 -8.05 14.09
N VAL A 196 -8.13 -8.08 13.41
CA VAL A 196 -7.11 -7.05 13.48
C VAL A 196 -6.50 -6.84 12.09
N ARG A 197 -6.14 -5.60 11.79
CA ARG A 197 -5.66 -5.19 10.46
C ARG A 197 -4.29 -4.59 10.53
N VAL A 198 -3.51 -4.82 9.48
CA VAL A 198 -2.22 -4.18 9.28
C VAL A 198 -2.02 -3.90 7.80
N HIS A 199 -1.45 -2.75 7.50
CA HIS A 199 -1.01 -2.39 6.16
C HIS A 199 0.49 -2.63 6.05
N VAL A 200 0.88 -3.26 4.95
CA VAL A 200 2.27 -3.42 4.54
C VAL A 200 2.54 -2.36 3.51
N ALA A 201 3.49 -1.48 3.77
CA ALA A 201 3.98 -0.51 2.79
C ALA A 201 5.33 -0.95 2.24
N SER A 202 5.49 -0.81 0.94
CA SER A 202 6.74 -1.16 0.25
C SER A 202 7.86 -0.14 0.52
N GLY A 203 9.08 -0.60 0.35
CA GLY A 203 10.28 0.22 0.30
C GLY A 203 10.77 0.41 -1.14
N THR A 204 12.08 0.65 -1.26
CA THR A 204 12.77 0.87 -2.55
C THR A 204 13.36 -0.40 -3.16
N LYS A 205 13.30 -1.55 -2.47
CA LYS A 205 13.87 -2.82 -2.93
C LYS A 205 12.79 -3.83 -3.25
N ALA A 206 12.91 -4.44 -4.44
CA ALA A 206 12.08 -5.57 -4.83
C ALA A 206 12.49 -6.84 -4.07
N GLY A 207 11.53 -7.71 -3.80
CA GLY A 207 11.75 -8.96 -3.10
C GLY A 207 10.50 -9.49 -2.44
N VAL A 208 10.65 -10.31 -1.40
CA VAL A 208 9.53 -10.87 -0.65
C VAL A 208 9.57 -10.35 0.79
N VAL A 209 8.44 -9.88 1.27
CA VAL A 209 8.23 -9.65 2.70
C VAL A 209 7.40 -10.79 3.29
N GLN A 210 7.68 -11.13 4.54
CA GLN A 210 6.87 -12.02 5.34
C GLN A 210 6.41 -11.29 6.59
N VAL A 211 5.10 -11.26 6.82
CA VAL A 211 4.49 -10.63 7.99
C VAL A 211 4.04 -11.71 8.95
N VAL A 212 4.35 -11.53 10.23
CA VAL A 212 3.91 -12.38 11.34
C VAL A 212 3.14 -11.52 12.32
N ALA A 213 1.92 -11.95 12.66
CA ALA A 213 1.14 -11.39 13.75
C ALA A 213 1.37 -12.22 15.02
N GLU A 214 1.65 -11.56 16.15
CA GLU A 214 1.87 -12.22 17.43
C GLU A 214 1.16 -11.48 18.56
N ALA A 215 0.71 -12.23 19.56
CA ALA A 215 0.10 -11.68 20.76
C ALA A 215 0.54 -12.46 21.99
N ASP A 216 0.71 -11.75 23.12
CA ASP A 216 1.02 -12.36 24.39
C ASP A 216 -0.28 -12.52 25.20
N VAL A 217 -0.58 -13.76 25.54
CA VAL A 217 -1.79 -14.13 26.28
C VAL A 217 -1.35 -14.92 27.53
N ASN A 218 -1.52 -14.34 28.69
CA ASN A 218 -1.16 -14.95 29.99
C ASN A 218 0.27 -15.53 30.04
N GLY A 219 1.24 -14.79 29.48
CA GLY A 219 2.64 -15.19 29.46
C GLY A 219 3.00 -16.21 28.37
N ARG A 220 2.06 -16.54 27.48
CA ARG A 220 2.27 -17.38 26.30
C ARG A 220 2.13 -16.53 25.05
N THR A 221 3.14 -16.56 24.19
CA THR A 221 3.06 -15.91 22.88
C THR A 221 2.40 -16.82 21.85
N ILE A 222 1.31 -16.39 21.24
CA ILE A 222 0.68 -17.01 20.08
C ILE A 222 1.09 -16.27 18.82
N ARG A 223 1.22 -16.99 17.68
CA ARG A 223 1.70 -16.44 16.42
C ARG A 223 0.90 -16.96 15.25
N SER A 224 0.75 -16.12 14.23
CA SER A 224 0.25 -16.55 12.93
C SER A 224 1.32 -17.32 12.15
N GLN A 225 0.90 -18.05 11.12
CA GLN A 225 1.81 -18.44 10.06
C GLN A 225 2.34 -17.18 9.36
N PRO A 226 3.60 -17.18 8.86
CA PRO A 226 4.14 -16.09 8.07
C PRO A 226 3.32 -15.86 6.79
N VAL A 227 2.88 -14.64 6.56
CA VAL A 227 2.14 -14.24 5.35
C VAL A 227 3.11 -13.62 4.38
N SER A 228 3.25 -14.19 3.19
CA SER A 228 4.16 -13.71 2.16
C SER A 228 3.47 -12.72 1.22
N LEU A 229 4.18 -11.63 0.89
CA LEU A 229 3.79 -10.62 -0.08
C LEU A 229 4.99 -10.32 -0.96
N ALA A 230 4.82 -10.32 -2.30
CA ALA A 230 5.86 -9.95 -3.23
C ALA A 230 5.91 -8.43 -3.42
N ILE A 231 7.12 -7.87 -3.48
CA ILE A 231 7.37 -6.48 -3.90
C ILE A 231 8.11 -6.55 -5.23
N HIS A 232 7.46 -6.11 -6.31
CA HIS A 232 8.07 -6.09 -7.65
C HIS A 232 8.71 -4.73 -7.94
N GLY A 233 9.64 -4.70 -8.90
CA GLY A 233 10.26 -3.46 -9.38
C GLY A 233 9.26 -2.49 -10.00
N GLY A 234 9.69 -1.24 -10.11
CA GLY A 234 8.92 -0.13 -10.66
C GLY A 234 8.92 -0.06 -12.18
N LEU A 235 8.59 1.13 -12.68
CA LEU A 235 8.66 1.46 -14.11
C LEU A 235 10.12 1.49 -14.58
N PRO A 236 10.38 1.20 -15.88
CA PRO A 236 11.72 1.28 -16.45
C PRO A 236 12.35 2.67 -16.26
N ASP A 237 13.64 2.69 -15.88
CA ASP A 237 14.42 3.92 -15.76
C ASP A 237 15.60 3.88 -16.73
N GLN A 238 15.87 5.00 -17.42
CA GLN A 238 16.91 5.10 -18.42
C GLN A 238 18.31 4.86 -17.86
N ASN A 239 18.56 5.21 -16.57
CA ASN A 239 19.85 5.03 -15.93
C ASN A 239 20.16 3.54 -15.66
N PHE A 240 19.13 2.71 -15.64
CA PHE A 240 19.21 1.26 -15.42
C PHE A 240 18.77 0.46 -16.63
N PHE A 241 18.86 1.07 -17.83
CA PHE A 241 18.57 0.45 -19.10
C PHE A 241 19.87 0.15 -19.82
N THR A 242 20.24 -1.12 -19.95
CA THR A 242 21.48 -1.56 -20.60
C THR A 242 21.17 -2.38 -21.84
N LEU A 243 21.84 -2.04 -22.94
CA LEU A 243 21.77 -2.75 -24.22
C LEU A 243 23.17 -3.23 -24.59
N ALA A 244 23.32 -4.50 -24.94
CA ALA A 244 24.61 -5.08 -25.30
C ALA A 244 24.49 -6.12 -26.41
N PRO A 245 25.25 -6.00 -27.51
CA PRO A 245 25.39 -7.06 -28.50
C PRO A 245 26.33 -8.15 -27.99
N ALA A 246 26.10 -9.39 -28.37
CA ALA A 246 27.02 -10.50 -28.12
C ALA A 246 28.37 -10.29 -28.81
N GLN A 247 28.36 -9.65 -29.98
CA GLN A 247 29.57 -9.32 -30.74
C GLN A 247 29.48 -7.86 -31.21
N TYR A 248 30.45 -7.02 -30.78
CA TYR A 248 30.59 -5.65 -31.26
C TYR A 248 31.14 -5.60 -32.69
N ASN A 249 32.12 -6.47 -33.01
CA ASN A 249 32.71 -6.64 -34.31
C ASN A 249 32.07 -7.82 -35.07
N PHE A 250 30.82 -7.62 -35.45
CA PHE A 250 30.00 -8.64 -36.12
C PHE A 250 30.28 -8.64 -37.65
N PRO A 251 30.66 -9.79 -38.27
CA PRO A 251 31.04 -9.84 -39.66
C PRO A 251 29.86 -9.75 -40.65
N GLY A 252 28.74 -9.17 -40.23
CA GLY A 252 27.49 -9.09 -40.98
C GLY A 252 27.56 -8.23 -42.24
N TRP A 253 28.63 -7.44 -42.43
CA TRP A 253 28.86 -6.69 -43.66
C TRP A 253 29.41 -7.58 -44.79
N VAL A 254 30.03 -8.71 -44.42
CA VAL A 254 30.65 -9.61 -45.38
C VAL A 254 29.71 -10.73 -45.85
N ALA A 255 28.81 -11.16 -44.98
CA ALA A 255 27.90 -12.25 -45.22
C ALA A 255 26.48 -11.96 -44.71
N TYR A 256 25.47 -12.38 -45.47
CA TYR A 256 24.06 -12.33 -45.08
C TYR A 256 23.67 -13.51 -44.21
N GLY A 257 22.63 -13.32 -43.39
CA GLY A 257 22.02 -14.38 -42.59
C GLY A 257 22.82 -14.75 -41.34
N LEU A 258 23.87 -13.99 -41.01
CA LEU A 258 24.57 -14.17 -39.73
C LEU A 258 23.73 -13.58 -38.58
N GLU A 259 23.78 -14.24 -37.43
CA GLU A 259 23.03 -13.88 -36.27
C GLU A 259 23.92 -13.21 -35.21
N ASN A 260 23.42 -12.15 -34.59
CA ASN A 260 24.01 -11.52 -33.40
C ASN A 260 22.95 -11.33 -32.36
N THR A 261 23.15 -11.90 -31.19
CA THR A 261 22.22 -11.74 -30.06
C THR A 261 22.41 -10.36 -29.43
N ILE A 262 21.31 -9.64 -29.31
CA ILE A 262 21.24 -8.34 -28.63
C ILE A 262 20.49 -8.54 -27.31
N SER A 263 21.18 -8.35 -26.21
CA SER A 263 20.62 -8.49 -24.87
C SER A 263 20.27 -7.14 -24.27
N VAL A 264 19.20 -7.11 -23.50
CA VAL A 264 18.78 -5.93 -22.73
C VAL A 264 18.62 -6.32 -21.28
N ILE A 265 18.98 -5.42 -20.38
CA ILE A 265 18.70 -5.47 -18.96
C ILE A 265 17.99 -4.17 -18.61
N VAL A 266 16.81 -4.29 -18.01
CA VAL A 266 15.96 -3.16 -17.66
C VAL A 266 15.70 -3.17 -16.16
N GLY A 267 16.07 -2.08 -15.51
CA GLY A 267 15.82 -1.82 -14.09
C GLY A 267 14.93 -0.61 -13.89
N ASP A 268 14.40 -0.48 -12.68
CA ASP A 268 13.68 0.70 -12.21
C ASP A 268 14.65 1.76 -11.66
N GLN A 269 14.12 2.91 -11.20
CA GLN A 269 14.91 4.02 -10.65
C GLN A 269 15.80 3.63 -9.44
N TYR A 270 15.54 2.51 -8.80
CA TYR A 270 16.30 1.99 -7.66
C TYR A 270 17.25 0.86 -8.05
N GLY A 271 17.29 0.48 -9.33
CA GLY A 271 18.10 -0.62 -9.84
C GLY A 271 17.49 -2.00 -9.62
N ASN A 272 16.22 -2.11 -9.22
CA ASN A 272 15.55 -3.40 -9.19
C ASN A 272 15.20 -3.84 -10.62
N PRO A 273 15.16 -5.16 -10.90
CA PRO A 273 14.59 -5.64 -12.15
C PRO A 273 13.15 -5.11 -12.33
N VAL A 274 12.82 -4.64 -13.53
CA VAL A 274 11.44 -4.27 -13.84
C VAL A 274 10.52 -5.48 -13.72
N ARG A 275 9.22 -5.22 -13.61
CA ARG A 275 8.22 -6.30 -13.53
C ARG A 275 8.37 -7.25 -14.70
N PRO A 276 8.34 -8.59 -14.49
CA PRO A 276 8.36 -9.57 -15.58
C PRO A 276 7.23 -9.32 -16.56
N GLY A 277 7.53 -9.45 -17.87
CA GLY A 277 6.58 -9.15 -18.93
C GLY A 277 6.58 -7.69 -19.39
N THR A 278 7.53 -6.86 -18.93
CA THR A 278 7.75 -5.52 -19.49
C THR A 278 8.20 -5.63 -20.93
N ALA A 279 7.50 -4.97 -21.87
CA ALA A 279 7.81 -5.02 -23.28
C ALA A 279 8.98 -4.09 -23.61
N VAL A 280 9.95 -4.61 -24.38
CA VAL A 280 11.05 -3.85 -24.96
C VAL A 280 10.97 -3.96 -26.47
N TYR A 281 10.97 -2.82 -27.15
CA TYR A 281 10.89 -2.71 -28.61
C TYR A 281 12.26 -2.35 -29.18
N PHE A 282 12.59 -2.99 -30.32
CA PHE A 282 13.89 -2.82 -30.95
C PHE A 282 13.72 -2.32 -32.36
N THR A 283 14.60 -1.40 -32.73
CA THR A 283 14.78 -0.96 -34.13
C THR A 283 16.26 -0.99 -34.49
N THR A 284 16.55 -1.13 -35.77
CA THR A 284 17.91 -1.05 -36.32
C THR A 284 17.93 -0.19 -37.55
N THR A 285 19.03 0.52 -37.83
CA THR A 285 19.21 1.27 -39.05
C THR A 285 19.55 0.37 -40.24
N HIS A 286 20.21 -0.78 -39.97
CA HIS A 286 20.67 -1.72 -40.99
C HIS A 286 20.52 -3.16 -40.53
N GLY A 287 20.34 -4.08 -41.47
CA GLY A 287 19.99 -5.46 -41.17
C GLY A 287 18.52 -5.61 -40.78
N VAL A 288 18.18 -6.74 -40.16
CA VAL A 288 16.83 -7.06 -39.67
C VAL A 288 16.95 -7.49 -38.20
N ILE A 289 16.14 -6.88 -37.34
CA ILE A 289 16.12 -7.23 -35.91
C ILE A 289 14.74 -7.72 -35.49
N THR A 290 14.68 -8.67 -34.56
CA THR A 290 13.43 -9.04 -33.88
C THR A 290 12.86 -7.82 -33.17
N GLY A 291 11.62 -7.43 -33.49
CA GLY A 291 11.05 -6.13 -33.14
C GLY A 291 10.73 -5.94 -31.64
N SER A 292 10.58 -7.02 -30.85
CA SER A 292 10.27 -6.90 -29.42
C SER A 292 10.60 -8.16 -28.65
N VAL A 293 10.73 -7.99 -27.31
CA VAL A 293 10.85 -9.06 -26.34
C VAL A 293 10.15 -8.64 -25.04
N LEU A 294 9.67 -9.62 -24.27
CA LEU A 294 9.19 -9.42 -22.91
C LEU A 294 10.31 -9.78 -21.91
N THR A 295 10.50 -8.93 -20.90
CA THR A 295 11.51 -9.19 -19.85
C THR A 295 11.12 -10.38 -18.97
N GLY A 296 12.10 -11.16 -18.57
CA GLY A 296 11.98 -12.20 -17.55
C GLY A 296 12.03 -11.63 -16.11
N ALA A 297 12.09 -12.55 -15.13
CA ALA A 297 12.11 -12.20 -13.72
C ALA A 297 13.30 -11.32 -13.28
N ASN A 298 14.42 -11.38 -14.01
CA ASN A 298 15.62 -10.59 -13.74
C ASN A 298 15.68 -9.28 -14.57
N GLY A 299 14.56 -8.86 -15.18
CA GLY A 299 14.52 -7.70 -16.07
C GLY A 299 15.28 -7.90 -17.40
N GLN A 300 15.63 -9.13 -17.75
CA GLN A 300 16.43 -9.45 -18.94
C GLN A 300 15.55 -9.88 -20.09
N GLY A 301 15.98 -9.51 -21.29
CA GLY A 301 15.45 -10.01 -22.55
C GLY A 301 16.52 -10.06 -23.63
N SER A 302 16.30 -10.81 -24.70
CA SER A 302 17.21 -10.84 -25.83
C SER A 302 16.46 -11.01 -27.16
N VAL A 303 17.00 -10.41 -28.19
CA VAL A 303 16.51 -10.48 -29.55
C VAL A 303 17.68 -10.81 -30.49
N THR A 304 17.37 -11.21 -31.73
CA THR A 304 18.39 -11.52 -32.75
C THR A 304 18.42 -10.44 -33.84
N LEU A 305 19.61 -9.91 -34.10
CA LEU A 305 19.92 -9.11 -35.26
C LEU A 305 20.46 -10.04 -36.35
N TYR A 306 19.87 -9.99 -37.53
CA TYR A 306 20.31 -10.70 -38.71
C TYR A 306 21.02 -9.73 -39.66
N SER A 307 22.16 -10.14 -40.21
CA SER A 307 22.80 -9.44 -41.32
C SER A 307 21.97 -9.57 -42.60
N ALA A 308 21.45 -8.45 -43.07
CA ALA A 308 20.55 -8.38 -44.23
C ALA A 308 20.63 -6.98 -44.87
N ASN A 309 20.01 -6.83 -46.06
CA ASN A 309 19.83 -5.50 -46.66
C ASN A 309 18.85 -4.63 -45.86
N PRO A 310 19.12 -3.30 -45.75
CA PRO A 310 20.30 -2.62 -46.30
C PRO A 310 21.55 -2.84 -45.43
N LEU A 311 22.69 -3.03 -46.07
CA LEU A 311 23.98 -3.06 -45.40
C LEU A 311 24.42 -1.62 -45.04
N PRO A 312 25.10 -1.41 -43.89
CA PRO A 312 25.57 -0.10 -43.50
C PRO A 312 26.71 0.38 -44.40
N PRO A 313 26.63 1.57 -45.03
CA PRO A 313 27.68 2.05 -45.94
C PRO A 313 28.99 2.34 -45.22
N ASP A 314 28.94 2.68 -43.94
CA ASP A 314 30.07 2.95 -43.05
C ASP A 314 30.46 1.76 -42.16
N GLY A 315 29.79 0.60 -42.31
CA GLY A 315 30.01 -0.56 -41.47
C GLY A 315 29.34 -0.50 -40.09
N ILE A 316 28.50 0.53 -39.81
CA ILE A 316 27.89 0.76 -38.51
C ILE A 316 26.36 0.57 -38.60
N ALA A 317 25.83 -0.36 -37.81
CA ALA A 317 24.39 -0.50 -37.59
C ALA A 317 24.05 0.03 -36.18
N ILE A 318 23.14 0.99 -36.12
CA ILE A 318 22.67 1.55 -34.84
C ILE A 318 21.43 0.77 -34.43
N ILE A 319 21.46 0.21 -33.22
CA ILE A 319 20.34 -0.49 -32.61
C ILE A 319 19.77 0.40 -31.51
N THR A 320 18.46 0.62 -31.55
CA THR A 320 17.74 1.37 -30.51
C THR A 320 16.75 0.44 -29.86
N ALA A 321 16.75 0.44 -28.52
CA ALA A 321 15.77 -0.26 -27.70
C ALA A 321 14.97 0.74 -26.85
N THR A 322 13.65 0.56 -26.78
CA THR A 322 12.73 1.41 -26.03
C THR A 322 11.73 0.58 -25.25
N THR A 323 11.25 1.10 -24.11
CA THR A 323 10.10 0.57 -23.39
C THR A 323 8.96 1.58 -23.43
N ALA A 324 7.73 1.10 -23.27
CA ALA A 324 6.55 1.97 -23.18
C ALA A 324 6.40 2.52 -21.74
#